data_401a536d9e74fa91ed6f1dd56f233d9c
#
_entry.id   401a536d9e74fa91ed6f1dd56f233d9c
#
_cell.length_a   1.000
_cell.length_b   1.000
_cell.length_c   1.000
_cell.angle_alpha   90.00
_cell.angle_beta   90.00
_cell.angle_gamma   90.00
#
_symmetry.space_group_name_H-M   'P 1'
#
loop_
_entity.id
_entity.type
_entity.pdbx_description
1 polymer ?
#
loop_
_entity_poly.entity_id
_entity_poly.type
_entity_poly.pdbx_seq_one_letter_code
_entity_poly.pdbx_strand_id
1 'polypeptide(L)'
;MAHETMSFQAEVKQLLHLMIHSLYSNKEIFLRELVSNASDAADKLRFEGLADNALYENDPNLRIRIGYDKAARTITIDDNGIGMSRDEAIANLGTIARSGTKEFFTKLSGDQQKDAALIGQFGVGFYSGFIVADKITVETRRAGLPANEAVRWESAGEGDFTIDAIERAQRGTTITLHLREGEDDLLSSHRLKSIIQKYSDHIALPILMRKEEWDQEKGEMVLKDEDETVNQASALWTRSKSDVTDEQYTQFYQHIAHDHQDPLTWTHNRVEGRSEYTQLLFVPAHAPFDLWNRDYRGGLKLYVKRVFIMDDAEQLLPQYLRFVKGVVDSADLPLNVSREILQESRDVKAIREGVTKRALSMLEELANAEDDAGKDKYKTFWGAFGQVLKEGLGEDHANRERIAKLLRFASTHGDTDAQDVSLADYVSRMKPEQSKIYYVTADTWQAAKNSPHLEVFRKKGVEVLLLTDRVDEWMLSFLHEFDGKPLASVARGDLDLGELNDEEKKAQEQAGEAIKPVVEKMKEALGDKVKEVRVTFRLTDSPSCLVADDNDMSGYLQRMLKAAGQNAPAMQPILEINPEHALVKQLNADSADFGDWCHLLFDQALLAEGGMLDDPASFVKRTNALLLSRAA
;
A
#
# COMPACT_ATOMS: atom_id res chain seq x y z
N MET A 1 -15.35 48.93 33.02
CA MET A 1 -16.17 47.74 32.76
C MET A 1 -15.54 46.59 33.55
N ALA A 2 -16.30 46.00 34.47
CA ALA A 2 -15.83 44.85 35.24
C ALA A 2 -15.69 43.64 34.27
N HIS A 3 -14.54 43.02 34.22
CA HIS A 3 -14.34 41.79 33.48
C HIS A 3 -14.79 40.63 34.40
N GLU A 4 -15.87 39.98 34.03
CA GLU A 4 -16.42 38.85 34.77
C GLU A 4 -16.07 37.56 33.99
N THR A 5 -15.40 36.62 34.66
CA THR A 5 -15.07 35.32 34.08
C THR A 5 -16.06 34.29 34.61
N MET A 6 -16.83 33.66 33.71
CA MET A 6 -17.78 32.61 34.04
C MET A 6 -17.28 31.26 33.57
N SER A 7 -17.57 30.19 34.30
CA SER A 7 -17.26 28.81 33.93
C SER A 7 -18.37 28.21 33.08
N PHE A 8 -17.99 27.37 32.10
CA PHE A 8 -18.97 26.56 31.36
C PHE A 8 -19.61 25.51 32.29
N GLN A 9 -20.92 25.30 32.16
CA GLN A 9 -21.62 24.20 32.81
C GLN A 9 -21.87 23.09 31.78
N ALA A 10 -21.81 21.82 32.22
CA ALA A 10 -22.01 20.67 31.35
C ALA A 10 -23.23 19.84 31.83
N GLU A 11 -24.10 19.47 30.90
CA GLU A 11 -25.12 18.46 31.12
C GLU A 11 -24.56 17.06 30.95
N VAL A 12 -24.33 16.36 32.06
CA VAL A 12 -23.65 15.05 32.11
C VAL A 12 -24.40 14.02 31.27
N LYS A 13 -25.73 13.99 31.31
CA LYS A 13 -26.53 13.03 30.53
C LYS A 13 -26.36 13.23 29.02
N GLN A 14 -26.35 14.48 28.54
CA GLN A 14 -26.11 14.76 27.10
C GLN A 14 -24.68 14.45 26.68
N LEU A 15 -23.67 14.73 27.52
CA LEU A 15 -22.29 14.38 27.25
C LEU A 15 -22.12 12.86 27.14
N LEU A 16 -22.70 12.09 28.06
CA LEU A 16 -22.69 10.62 28.00
C LEU A 16 -23.34 10.12 26.71
N HIS A 17 -24.50 10.66 26.35
CA HIS A 17 -25.20 10.30 25.12
C HIS A 17 -24.37 10.58 23.87
N LEU A 18 -23.73 11.74 23.78
CA LEU A 18 -22.81 12.07 22.67
C LEU A 18 -21.59 11.12 22.63
N MET A 19 -21.03 10.79 23.79
CA MET A 19 -19.90 9.88 23.88
C MET A 19 -20.27 8.46 23.45
N ILE A 20 -21.43 7.97 23.85
CA ILE A 20 -21.91 6.62 23.54
C ILE A 20 -22.28 6.50 22.04
N HIS A 21 -22.94 7.50 21.47
CA HIS A 21 -23.54 7.40 20.14
C HIS A 21 -22.78 8.11 19.01
N SER A 22 -21.81 8.98 19.32
CA SER A 22 -21.14 9.80 18.30
C SER A 22 -19.63 9.62 18.24
N LEU A 23 -18.97 9.10 19.29
CA LEU A 23 -17.53 8.94 19.32
C LEU A 23 -17.04 7.68 18.60
N TYR A 24 -17.87 6.66 18.52
CA TYR A 24 -17.45 5.36 17.99
C TYR A 24 -18.33 4.95 16.82
N SER A 25 -17.69 4.75 15.66
CA SER A 25 -18.37 4.29 14.44
C SER A 25 -18.64 2.78 14.44
N ASN A 26 -17.93 2.01 15.26
CA ASN A 26 -18.03 0.55 15.35
C ASN A 26 -18.30 0.11 16.80
N LYS A 27 -19.42 -0.63 17.01
CA LYS A 27 -19.81 -1.11 18.33
C LYS A 27 -18.81 -2.10 18.95
N GLU A 28 -18.05 -2.86 18.15
CA GLU A 28 -17.06 -3.84 18.64
C GLU A 28 -15.97 -3.22 19.52
N ILE A 29 -15.77 -1.92 19.40
CA ILE A 29 -14.74 -1.16 20.15
C ILE A 29 -14.95 -1.25 21.67
N PHE A 30 -16.19 -1.50 22.15
CA PHE A 30 -16.43 -1.65 23.58
C PHE A 30 -15.52 -2.72 24.21
N LEU A 31 -15.37 -3.85 23.54
CA LEU A 31 -14.56 -4.95 24.06
C LEU A 31 -13.06 -4.61 24.04
N ARG A 32 -12.57 -3.96 22.99
CA ARG A 32 -11.21 -3.42 22.93
C ARG A 32 -10.89 -2.50 24.10
N GLU A 33 -11.77 -1.56 24.39
CA GLU A 33 -11.58 -0.57 25.46
C GLU A 33 -11.56 -1.23 26.86
N LEU A 34 -12.50 -2.15 27.11
CA LEU A 34 -12.59 -2.84 28.41
C LEU A 34 -11.39 -3.79 28.62
N VAL A 35 -10.97 -4.53 27.59
CA VAL A 35 -9.77 -5.36 27.63
C VAL A 35 -8.51 -4.51 27.83
N SER A 36 -8.41 -3.36 27.19
CA SER A 36 -7.30 -2.43 27.39
C SER A 36 -7.23 -1.90 28.83
N ASN A 37 -8.39 -1.58 29.43
CA ASN A 37 -8.45 -1.16 30.83
C ASN A 37 -8.03 -2.28 31.80
N ALA A 38 -8.44 -3.51 31.51
CA ALA A 38 -8.02 -4.69 32.28
C ALA A 38 -6.50 -4.93 32.17
N SER A 39 -5.92 -4.74 30.98
CA SER A 39 -4.47 -4.79 30.79
C SER A 39 -3.74 -3.70 31.58
N ASP A 40 -4.24 -2.47 31.57
CA ASP A 40 -3.66 -1.38 32.36
C ASP A 40 -3.72 -1.66 33.87
N ALA A 41 -4.81 -2.29 34.35
CA ALA A 41 -4.92 -2.71 35.76
C ALA A 41 -3.88 -3.77 36.16
N ALA A 42 -3.59 -4.70 35.26
CA ALA A 42 -2.53 -5.68 35.46
C ALA A 42 -1.13 -5.06 35.44
N ASP A 43 -0.86 -4.13 34.53
CA ASP A 43 0.43 -3.44 34.47
C ASP A 43 0.67 -2.54 35.69
N LYS A 44 -0.39 -1.89 36.21
CA LYS A 44 -0.31 -1.18 37.49
C LYS A 44 0.05 -2.12 38.63
N LEU A 45 -0.56 -3.31 38.71
CA LEU A 45 -0.22 -4.31 39.71
C LEU A 45 1.24 -4.78 39.57
N ARG A 46 1.70 -5.04 38.33
CA ARG A 46 3.12 -5.40 38.10
C ARG A 46 4.05 -4.33 38.63
N PHE A 47 3.75 -3.08 38.38
CA PHE A 47 4.57 -1.96 38.80
C PHE A 47 4.57 -1.77 40.33
N GLU A 48 3.39 -1.73 40.98
CA GLU A 48 3.29 -1.62 42.44
C GLU A 48 3.86 -2.87 43.14
N GLY A 49 3.70 -4.05 42.54
CA GLY A 49 4.23 -5.32 42.97
C GLY A 49 5.77 -5.42 43.00
N LEU A 50 6.47 -4.56 42.21
CA LEU A 50 7.94 -4.45 42.32
C LEU A 50 8.38 -3.94 43.69
N ALA A 51 7.58 -3.09 44.34
CA ALA A 51 7.85 -2.56 45.68
C ALA A 51 7.25 -3.46 46.79
N ASP A 52 6.10 -4.09 46.53
CA ASP A 52 5.39 -4.93 47.49
C ASP A 52 4.78 -6.18 46.81
N ASN A 53 5.51 -7.27 46.83
CA ASN A 53 5.09 -8.54 46.23
C ASN A 53 3.84 -9.17 46.92
N ALA A 54 3.47 -8.74 48.13
CA ALA A 54 2.27 -9.22 48.82
C ALA A 54 0.97 -8.81 48.08
N LEU A 55 1.00 -7.78 47.24
CA LEU A 55 -0.13 -7.36 46.43
C LEU A 55 -0.62 -8.44 45.44
N TYR A 56 0.22 -9.42 45.11
CA TYR A 56 -0.22 -10.56 44.26
C TYR A 56 -1.13 -11.56 44.98
N GLU A 57 -1.25 -11.50 46.29
CA GLU A 57 -2.19 -12.30 47.13
C GLU A 57 -2.23 -13.80 46.74
N ASN A 58 -1.07 -14.42 46.48
CA ASN A 58 -0.89 -15.81 46.06
C ASN A 58 -1.44 -16.14 44.64
N ASP A 59 -1.81 -15.16 43.83
CA ASP A 59 -2.20 -15.32 42.42
C ASP A 59 -1.32 -14.45 41.50
N PRO A 60 -0.07 -14.86 41.22
CA PRO A 60 0.86 -14.08 40.40
C PRO A 60 0.55 -14.15 38.87
N ASN A 61 -0.29 -15.08 38.44
CA ASN A 61 -0.58 -15.30 37.05
C ASN A 61 -1.69 -14.32 36.57
N LEU A 62 -1.27 -13.18 36.05
CA LEU A 62 -2.18 -12.16 35.54
C LEU A 62 -2.89 -12.62 34.28
N ARG A 63 -4.19 -12.38 34.21
CA ARG A 63 -5.06 -12.80 33.10
C ARG A 63 -6.31 -11.94 33.02
N ILE A 64 -6.96 -12.02 31.87
CA ILE A 64 -8.29 -11.48 31.64
C ILE A 64 -9.21 -12.68 31.30
N ARG A 65 -10.38 -12.76 31.91
CA ARG A 65 -11.38 -13.78 31.56
C ARG A 65 -12.61 -13.10 30.98
N ILE A 66 -13.08 -13.61 29.83
CA ILE A 66 -14.29 -13.12 29.17
C ILE A 66 -15.31 -14.26 29.15
N GLY A 67 -16.51 -13.95 29.61
CA GLY A 67 -17.61 -14.90 29.62
C GLY A 67 -18.92 -14.25 29.11
N TYR A 68 -19.89 -15.08 28.81
CA TYR A 68 -21.25 -14.63 28.48
C TYR A 68 -22.29 -15.60 29.05
N ASP A 69 -23.47 -15.07 29.34
CA ASP A 69 -24.64 -15.83 29.74
C ASP A 69 -25.82 -15.45 28.85
N LYS A 70 -26.30 -16.44 28.06
CA LYS A 70 -27.44 -16.25 27.16
C LYS A 70 -28.75 -15.99 27.88
N ALA A 71 -28.96 -16.65 29.03
CA ALA A 71 -30.21 -16.54 29.80
C ALA A 71 -30.29 -15.18 30.51
N ALA A 72 -29.21 -14.75 31.12
CA ALA A 72 -29.12 -13.45 31.77
C ALA A 72 -28.87 -12.30 30.78
N ARG A 73 -28.53 -12.61 29.52
CA ARG A 73 -28.14 -11.64 28.48
C ARG A 73 -26.99 -10.75 28.92
N THR A 74 -25.93 -11.36 29.46
CA THR A 74 -24.78 -10.63 29.99
C THR A 74 -23.49 -11.06 29.34
N ILE A 75 -22.54 -10.11 29.27
CA ILE A 75 -21.11 -10.38 29.00
C ILE A 75 -20.33 -9.94 30.23
N THR A 76 -19.39 -10.77 30.68
CA THR A 76 -18.49 -10.49 31.79
C THR A 76 -17.06 -10.34 31.31
N ILE A 77 -16.37 -9.32 31.79
CA ILE A 77 -14.94 -9.11 31.64
C ILE A 77 -14.33 -9.06 33.05
N ASP A 78 -13.49 -10.03 33.38
CA ASP A 78 -12.89 -10.19 34.70
C ASP A 78 -11.37 -10.14 34.59
N ASP A 79 -10.74 -9.25 35.36
CA ASP A 79 -9.29 -9.17 35.50
C ASP A 79 -8.86 -9.43 36.96
N ASN A 80 -7.69 -10.01 37.14
CA ASN A 80 -7.04 -10.16 38.43
C ASN A 80 -5.91 -9.12 38.63
N GLY A 81 -6.09 -7.91 38.06
CA GLY A 81 -5.19 -6.77 38.21
C GLY A 81 -5.25 -6.10 39.58
N ILE A 82 -4.86 -4.82 39.63
CA ILE A 82 -4.76 -4.04 40.89
C ILE A 82 -6.10 -3.83 41.57
N GLY A 83 -7.23 -3.80 40.81
CA GLY A 83 -8.55 -3.43 41.31
C GLY A 83 -8.65 -1.97 41.75
N MET A 84 -9.76 -1.63 42.41
CA MET A 84 -10.04 -0.27 42.90
C MET A 84 -10.59 -0.32 44.33
N SER A 85 -10.17 0.64 45.16
CA SER A 85 -10.83 0.97 46.42
C SER A 85 -12.14 1.72 46.16
N ARG A 86 -12.97 1.93 47.18
CA ARG A 86 -14.23 2.67 47.06
C ARG A 86 -14.02 4.08 46.52
N ASP A 87 -13.03 4.79 47.05
CA ASP A 87 -12.75 6.18 46.61
C ASP A 87 -12.20 6.23 45.17
N GLU A 88 -11.38 5.26 44.80
CA GLU A 88 -10.90 5.13 43.42
C GLU A 88 -12.05 4.77 42.43
N ALA A 89 -12.96 3.89 42.81
CA ALA A 89 -14.14 3.56 41.99
C ALA A 89 -15.04 4.78 41.77
N ILE A 90 -15.34 5.56 42.84
CA ILE A 90 -16.08 6.82 42.72
C ILE A 90 -15.35 7.81 41.82
N ALA A 91 -14.06 7.97 42.00
CA ALA A 91 -13.26 8.94 41.25
C ALA A 91 -13.11 8.57 39.77
N ASN A 92 -12.84 7.28 39.46
CA ASN A 92 -12.50 6.82 38.11
C ASN A 92 -13.75 6.44 37.27
N LEU A 93 -14.80 5.90 37.89
CA LEU A 93 -16.03 5.48 37.21
C LEU A 93 -17.14 6.53 37.31
N GLY A 94 -17.10 7.41 38.32
CA GLY A 94 -18.08 8.46 38.55
C GLY A 94 -17.73 9.82 37.94
N THR A 95 -16.53 9.96 37.32
CA THR A 95 -16.09 11.21 36.69
C THR A 95 -15.75 10.99 35.23
N ILE A 96 -16.51 11.58 34.33
CA ILE A 96 -16.27 11.48 32.88
C ILE A 96 -14.94 12.16 32.51
N ALA A 97 -14.18 11.53 31.60
CA ALA A 97 -12.88 12.00 31.12
C ALA A 97 -11.78 12.07 32.21
N ARG A 98 -11.98 11.38 33.33
CA ARG A 98 -10.92 11.16 34.32
C ARG A 98 -10.27 9.80 34.11
N SER A 99 -8.95 9.79 33.97
CA SER A 99 -8.18 8.57 33.76
C SER A 99 -7.26 8.31 34.94
N GLY A 100 -7.55 7.26 35.73
CA GLY A 100 -6.65 6.75 36.75
C GLY A 100 -5.33 6.22 36.17
N THR A 101 -5.33 5.81 34.90
CA THR A 101 -4.14 5.42 34.15
C THR A 101 -3.24 6.62 33.85
N LYS A 102 -3.82 7.76 33.45
CA LYS A 102 -3.08 9.01 33.24
C LYS A 102 -2.48 9.54 34.56
N GLU A 103 -3.25 9.51 35.65
CA GLU A 103 -2.77 9.93 36.97
C GLU A 103 -1.61 9.03 37.45
N PHE A 104 -1.69 7.73 37.21
CA PHE A 104 -0.61 6.81 37.52
C PHE A 104 0.63 7.08 36.65
N PHE A 105 0.46 7.28 35.34
CA PHE A 105 1.54 7.59 34.40
C PHE A 105 2.33 8.84 34.81
N THR A 106 1.68 9.87 35.34
CA THR A 106 2.37 11.08 35.81
C THR A 106 3.21 10.88 37.07
N LYS A 107 3.00 9.79 37.81
CA LYS A 107 3.78 9.43 39.01
C LYS A 107 5.04 8.63 38.70
N LEU A 108 5.17 8.09 37.47
CA LEU A 108 6.31 7.31 37.04
C LEU A 108 7.51 8.21 36.72
N SER A 109 8.73 7.73 36.96
CA SER A 109 9.96 8.40 36.50
C SER A 109 10.11 8.31 34.98
N GLY A 110 10.94 9.17 34.37
CA GLY A 110 11.09 9.24 32.91
C GLY A 110 11.41 7.90 32.22
N ASP A 111 12.26 7.06 32.81
CA ASP A 111 12.58 5.75 32.27
C ASP A 111 11.44 4.74 32.47
N GLN A 112 10.77 4.78 33.63
CA GLN A 112 9.60 3.94 33.92
C GLN A 112 8.39 4.29 33.02
N GLN A 113 8.27 5.57 32.60
CA GLN A 113 7.22 5.98 31.66
C GLN A 113 7.40 5.35 30.27
N LYS A 114 8.65 5.15 29.86
CA LYS A 114 8.96 4.49 28.56
C LYS A 114 8.61 3.00 28.57
N ASP A 115 8.81 2.34 29.72
CA ASP A 115 8.55 0.91 29.87
C ASP A 115 7.07 0.60 30.12
N ALA A 116 6.29 1.58 30.57
CA ALA A 116 4.87 1.40 30.87
C ALA A 116 4.02 1.43 29.60
N ALA A 117 3.51 0.27 29.18
CA ALA A 117 2.63 0.12 28.01
C ALA A 117 1.16 0.55 28.27
N LEU A 118 0.94 1.54 29.15
CA LEU A 118 -0.39 1.98 29.56
C LEU A 118 -1.17 2.64 28.41
N ILE A 119 -2.41 2.22 28.21
CA ILE A 119 -3.22 2.51 27.02
C ILE A 119 -4.35 3.50 27.31
N GLY A 120 -5.04 3.38 28.46
CA GLY A 120 -6.28 4.10 28.82
C GLY A 120 -6.07 5.53 29.30
N GLN A 121 -5.59 6.44 28.45
CA GLN A 121 -5.25 7.82 28.85
C GLN A 121 -6.43 8.82 28.84
N PHE A 122 -7.51 8.53 28.11
CA PHE A 122 -8.61 9.49 27.89
C PHE A 122 -9.71 9.47 28.96
N GLY A 123 -9.84 8.37 29.73
CA GLY A 123 -10.88 8.24 30.77
C GLY A 123 -12.31 8.13 30.23
N VAL A 124 -12.48 7.74 28.97
CA VAL A 124 -13.76 7.60 28.29
C VAL A 124 -14.04 6.19 27.80
N GLY A 125 -12.99 5.35 27.66
CA GLY A 125 -13.10 4.01 27.11
C GLY A 125 -14.06 3.09 27.86
N PHE A 126 -14.16 3.24 29.19
CA PHE A 126 -15.12 2.49 30.02
C PHE A 126 -16.56 2.67 29.57
N TYR A 127 -16.95 3.91 29.25
CA TYR A 127 -18.32 4.23 28.86
C TYR A 127 -18.73 3.66 27.49
N SER A 128 -17.77 3.17 26.70
CA SER A 128 -18.06 2.45 25.44
C SER A 128 -18.90 1.18 25.69
N GLY A 129 -18.86 0.61 26.89
CA GLY A 129 -19.71 -0.51 27.29
C GLY A 129 -21.20 -0.21 27.15
N PHE A 130 -21.62 1.05 27.32
CA PHE A 130 -23.00 1.48 27.14
C PHE A 130 -23.46 1.53 25.68
N ILE A 131 -22.58 1.33 24.71
CA ILE A 131 -22.98 1.15 23.29
C ILE A 131 -23.82 -0.11 23.13
N VAL A 132 -23.45 -1.18 23.86
CA VAL A 132 -24.08 -2.52 23.76
C VAL A 132 -24.89 -2.90 24.99
N ALA A 133 -24.75 -2.18 26.11
CA ALA A 133 -25.43 -2.47 27.37
C ALA A 133 -26.35 -1.31 27.80
N ASP A 134 -27.47 -1.66 28.39
CA ASP A 134 -28.39 -0.72 29.04
C ASP A 134 -28.08 -0.52 30.54
N LYS A 135 -27.31 -1.46 31.10
CA LYS A 135 -26.80 -1.37 32.48
C LYS A 135 -25.40 -1.99 32.55
N ILE A 136 -24.51 -1.36 33.33
CA ILE A 136 -23.18 -1.89 33.64
C ILE A 136 -23.06 -2.04 35.16
N THR A 137 -22.61 -3.24 35.60
CA THR A 137 -22.26 -3.54 36.99
C THR A 137 -20.76 -3.76 37.07
N VAL A 138 -20.07 -3.09 38.00
CA VAL A 138 -18.64 -3.25 38.26
C VAL A 138 -18.44 -3.69 39.70
N GLU A 139 -17.85 -4.87 39.90
CA GLU A 139 -17.45 -5.38 41.20
C GLU A 139 -15.94 -5.34 41.30
N THR A 140 -15.39 -4.64 42.27
CA THR A 140 -13.94 -4.46 42.37
C THR A 140 -13.44 -4.44 43.80
N ARG A 141 -12.22 -4.97 43.99
CA ARG A 141 -11.44 -4.90 45.23
C ARG A 141 -9.99 -4.60 44.91
N ARG A 142 -9.46 -3.55 45.50
CA ARG A 142 -8.05 -3.21 45.33
C ARG A 142 -7.17 -4.26 46.03
N ALA A 143 -6.04 -4.60 45.43
CA ALA A 143 -5.03 -5.46 46.01
C ALA A 143 -4.55 -4.92 47.36
N GLY A 144 -4.39 -5.81 48.34
CA GLY A 144 -4.00 -5.48 49.71
C GLY A 144 -5.16 -5.05 50.62
N LEU A 145 -6.37 -4.80 50.11
CA LEU A 145 -7.55 -4.54 50.95
C LEU A 145 -8.24 -5.84 51.37
N PRO A 146 -8.89 -5.87 52.54
CA PRO A 146 -9.65 -7.04 53.00
C PRO A 146 -10.90 -7.26 52.15
N ALA A 147 -11.45 -8.48 52.14
CA ALA A 147 -12.57 -8.91 51.30
C ALA A 147 -13.85 -8.06 51.49
N ASN A 148 -14.11 -7.54 52.66
CA ASN A 148 -15.28 -6.72 53.01
C ASN A 148 -15.14 -5.23 52.62
N GLU A 149 -14.00 -4.83 52.07
CA GLU A 149 -13.77 -3.49 51.51
C GLU A 149 -13.97 -3.45 49.96
N ALA A 150 -14.46 -4.53 49.38
CA ALA A 150 -14.87 -4.55 47.99
C ALA A 150 -16.15 -3.73 47.78
N VAL A 151 -16.31 -3.25 46.55
CA VAL A 151 -17.48 -2.43 46.16
C VAL A 151 -18.11 -2.93 44.88
N ARG A 152 -19.44 -2.71 44.81
CA ARG A 152 -20.25 -2.84 43.60
C ARG A 152 -20.70 -1.46 43.18
N TRP A 153 -20.34 -1.07 41.95
CA TRP A 153 -20.80 0.14 41.28
C TRP A 153 -21.77 -0.26 40.16
N GLU A 154 -22.91 0.45 40.05
CA GLU A 154 -23.87 0.17 38.98
C GLU A 154 -24.39 1.51 38.39
N SER A 155 -24.59 1.51 37.05
CA SER A 155 -25.20 2.62 36.34
C SER A 155 -25.94 2.15 35.11
N ALA A 156 -26.97 2.87 34.73
CA ALA A 156 -27.66 2.74 33.45
C ALA A 156 -27.15 3.74 32.38
N GLY A 157 -26.08 4.50 32.67
CA GLY A 157 -25.53 5.50 31.75
C GLY A 157 -26.34 6.75 31.57
N GLU A 158 -27.26 7.01 32.52
CA GLU A 158 -28.18 8.19 32.49
C GLU A 158 -27.71 9.38 33.35
N GLY A 159 -26.46 9.32 33.84
CA GLY A 159 -25.85 10.42 34.61
C GLY A 159 -25.77 10.19 36.11
N ASP A 160 -26.30 9.09 36.62
CA ASP A 160 -26.21 8.64 38.01
C ASP A 160 -25.64 7.23 38.11
N PHE A 161 -25.20 6.90 39.32
CA PHE A 161 -24.70 5.57 39.67
C PHE A 161 -24.94 5.27 41.15
N THR A 162 -24.99 3.98 41.47
CA THR A 162 -25.02 3.51 42.86
C THR A 162 -23.67 2.87 43.22
N ILE A 163 -23.32 2.87 44.51
CA ILE A 163 -22.12 2.18 44.99
C ILE A 163 -22.43 1.56 46.36
N ASP A 164 -22.30 0.22 46.41
CA ASP A 164 -22.55 -0.58 47.61
C ASP A 164 -21.30 -1.30 48.06
N ALA A 165 -21.14 -1.51 49.36
CA ALA A 165 -20.11 -2.38 49.90
C ALA A 165 -20.52 -3.84 49.71
N ILE A 166 -19.61 -4.67 49.23
CA ILE A 166 -19.82 -6.10 49.03
C ILE A 166 -18.66 -6.89 49.63
N GLU A 167 -18.80 -8.21 49.71
CA GLU A 167 -17.70 -9.10 50.08
C GLU A 167 -17.15 -9.78 48.81
N ARG A 168 -15.83 -9.60 48.54
CA ARG A 168 -15.14 -10.22 47.39
C ARG A 168 -13.77 -10.72 47.84
N ALA A 169 -13.56 -12.03 47.82
CA ALA A 169 -12.32 -12.64 48.26
C ALA A 169 -11.14 -12.37 47.31
N GLN A 170 -11.36 -12.19 46.02
CA GLN A 170 -10.33 -11.99 45.00
C GLN A 170 -10.12 -10.50 44.72
N ARG A 171 -8.85 -10.07 44.53
CA ARG A 171 -8.53 -8.73 44.00
C ARG A 171 -8.92 -8.63 42.53
N GLY A 172 -8.89 -7.42 41.98
CA GLY A 172 -9.17 -7.13 40.56
C GLY A 172 -10.57 -6.60 40.34
N THR A 173 -11.03 -6.65 39.10
CA THR A 173 -12.27 -6.04 38.68
C THR A 173 -13.07 -6.96 37.76
N THR A 174 -14.37 -7.12 38.04
CA THR A 174 -15.34 -7.79 37.17
C THR A 174 -16.30 -6.75 36.64
N ILE A 175 -16.42 -6.62 35.31
CA ILE A 175 -17.38 -5.78 34.62
C ILE A 175 -18.44 -6.69 34.01
N THR A 176 -19.70 -6.48 34.37
CA THR A 176 -20.85 -7.17 33.77
C THR A 176 -21.65 -6.20 32.95
N LEU A 177 -21.75 -6.47 31.65
CA LEU A 177 -22.56 -5.74 30.67
C LEU A 177 -23.92 -6.43 30.55
N HIS A 178 -25.01 -5.76 30.90
CA HIS A 178 -26.36 -6.22 30.67
C HIS A 178 -26.79 -5.72 29.28
N LEU A 179 -26.85 -6.63 28.31
CA LEU A 179 -27.00 -6.28 26.90
C LEU A 179 -28.36 -5.69 26.56
N ARG A 180 -28.33 -4.67 25.73
CA ARG A 180 -29.53 -4.07 25.13
C ARG A 180 -30.25 -5.07 24.27
N GLU A 181 -31.54 -4.85 24.07
CA GLU A 181 -32.34 -5.57 23.11
C GLU A 181 -31.77 -5.41 21.69
N GLY A 182 -31.59 -6.52 20.97
CA GLY A 182 -30.99 -6.53 19.63
C GLY A 182 -29.47 -6.77 19.59
N GLU A 183 -28.77 -6.90 20.73
CA GLU A 183 -27.33 -7.16 20.78
C GLU A 183 -26.99 -8.66 21.06
N ASP A 184 -27.92 -9.56 20.79
CA ASP A 184 -27.78 -11.00 21.08
C ASP A 184 -26.72 -11.71 20.24
N ASP A 185 -26.29 -11.12 19.11
CA ASP A 185 -25.16 -11.60 18.31
C ASP A 185 -23.85 -11.67 19.09
N LEU A 186 -23.70 -10.87 20.13
CA LEU A 186 -22.55 -10.86 21.03
C LEU A 186 -22.55 -12.02 22.04
N LEU A 187 -23.69 -12.69 22.24
CA LEU A 187 -23.81 -13.87 23.14
C LEU A 187 -23.34 -15.15 22.45
N SER A 188 -22.18 -15.08 21.83
CA SER A 188 -21.57 -16.17 21.07
C SER A 188 -20.05 -16.21 21.28
N SER A 189 -19.52 -17.37 21.64
CA SER A 189 -18.08 -17.58 21.79
C SER A 189 -17.32 -17.21 20.50
N HIS A 190 -17.82 -17.66 19.35
CA HIS A 190 -17.22 -17.35 18.05
C HIS A 190 -17.14 -15.83 17.82
N ARG A 191 -18.23 -15.09 18.11
CA ARG A 191 -18.28 -13.64 17.91
C ARG A 191 -17.31 -12.90 18.82
N LEU A 192 -17.29 -13.24 20.11
CA LEU A 192 -16.36 -12.63 21.07
C LEU A 192 -14.91 -12.95 20.73
N LYS A 193 -14.58 -14.21 20.37
CA LYS A 193 -13.24 -14.59 19.91
C LYS A 193 -12.80 -13.79 18.68
N SER A 194 -13.68 -13.63 17.70
CA SER A 194 -13.39 -12.85 16.50
C SER A 194 -13.04 -11.39 16.84
N ILE A 195 -13.79 -10.77 17.78
CA ILE A 195 -13.50 -9.40 18.23
C ILE A 195 -12.17 -9.34 18.98
N ILE A 196 -11.90 -10.30 19.88
CA ILE A 196 -10.65 -10.36 20.65
C ILE A 196 -9.46 -10.53 19.71
N GLN A 197 -9.52 -11.45 18.76
CA GLN A 197 -8.47 -11.70 17.77
C GLN A 197 -8.21 -10.48 16.89
N LYS A 198 -9.26 -9.74 16.54
CA LYS A 198 -9.13 -8.53 15.73
C LYS A 198 -8.45 -7.38 16.48
N TYR A 199 -8.87 -7.11 17.71
CA TYR A 199 -8.48 -5.87 18.41
C TYR A 199 -7.48 -6.04 19.55
N SER A 200 -7.38 -7.25 20.14
CA SER A 200 -6.66 -7.51 21.38
C SER A 200 -5.75 -8.73 21.33
N ASP A 201 -5.47 -9.27 20.15
CA ASP A 201 -4.72 -10.52 19.96
C ASP A 201 -3.30 -10.45 20.58
N HIS A 202 -2.68 -9.29 20.51
CA HIS A 202 -1.29 -9.07 20.90
C HIS A 202 -1.10 -8.37 22.26
N ILE A 203 -2.16 -8.22 23.04
CA ILE A 203 -2.06 -7.75 24.43
C ILE A 203 -1.25 -8.78 25.23
N ALA A 204 -0.28 -8.30 26.04
CA ALA A 204 0.70 -9.12 26.76
C ALA A 204 0.12 -9.88 27.97
N LEU A 205 -1.16 -10.21 27.93
CA LEU A 205 -1.88 -11.02 28.93
C LEU A 205 -2.70 -12.09 28.23
N PRO A 206 -2.79 -13.31 28.78
CA PRO A 206 -3.70 -14.31 28.27
C PRO A 206 -5.15 -13.86 28.52
N ILE A 207 -5.94 -13.88 27.43
CA ILE A 207 -7.38 -13.70 27.49
C ILE A 207 -8.00 -15.09 27.45
N LEU A 208 -8.72 -15.43 28.50
CA LEU A 208 -9.30 -16.75 28.70
C LEU A 208 -10.81 -16.71 28.42
N MET A 209 -11.30 -17.71 27.73
CA MET A 209 -12.74 -17.99 27.58
C MET A 209 -13.00 -19.46 27.88
N ARG A 210 -14.22 -19.78 28.32
CA ARG A 210 -14.62 -21.18 28.46
C ARG A 210 -14.62 -21.85 27.09
N LYS A 211 -14.06 -23.05 27.02
CA LYS A 211 -14.00 -23.87 25.81
C LYS A 211 -15.41 -24.33 25.44
N GLU A 212 -15.76 -24.21 24.17
CA GLU A 212 -16.98 -24.79 23.61
C GLU A 212 -16.65 -26.06 22.81
N GLU A 213 -17.41 -27.12 23.04
CA GLU A 213 -17.31 -28.33 22.26
C GLU A 213 -18.70 -28.75 21.78
N TRP A 214 -18.72 -29.37 20.56
CA TRP A 214 -19.94 -29.92 20.02
C TRP A 214 -20.37 -31.15 20.81
N ASP A 215 -21.53 -31.10 21.41
CA ASP A 215 -22.15 -32.23 22.10
C ASP A 215 -23.00 -33.03 21.09
N GLN A 216 -22.58 -34.26 20.77
CA GLN A 216 -23.28 -35.11 19.79
C GLN A 216 -24.64 -35.59 20.28
N GLU A 217 -24.84 -35.69 21.61
CA GLU A 217 -26.12 -36.14 22.17
C GLU A 217 -27.16 -35.03 22.19
N LYS A 218 -26.72 -33.80 22.45
CA LYS A 218 -27.59 -32.62 22.49
C LYS A 218 -27.75 -31.93 21.14
N GLY A 219 -26.83 -32.16 20.19
CA GLY A 219 -26.80 -31.51 18.88
C GLY A 219 -26.54 -30.02 18.95
N GLU A 220 -25.81 -29.56 19.98
CA GLU A 220 -25.48 -28.14 20.20
C GLU A 220 -24.06 -27.97 20.76
N MET A 221 -23.53 -26.73 20.68
CA MET A 221 -22.28 -26.35 21.32
C MET A 221 -22.51 -26.17 22.83
N VAL A 222 -21.72 -26.86 23.65
CA VAL A 222 -21.79 -26.82 25.12
C VAL A 222 -20.52 -26.27 25.71
N LEU A 223 -20.66 -25.33 26.64
CA LEU A 223 -19.55 -24.77 27.43
C LEU A 223 -19.00 -25.83 28.39
N LYS A 224 -17.70 -26.05 28.34
CA LYS A 224 -16.97 -26.93 29.29
C LYS A 224 -16.48 -26.12 30.49
N ASP A 225 -16.11 -26.81 31.57
CA ASP A 225 -15.49 -26.20 32.75
C ASP A 225 -13.96 -25.99 32.56
N GLU A 226 -13.49 -25.96 31.32
CA GLU A 226 -12.10 -25.77 30.93
C GLU A 226 -11.98 -24.42 30.19
N ASP A 227 -10.98 -23.64 30.58
CA ASP A 227 -10.65 -22.39 29.89
C ASP A 227 -9.66 -22.65 28.73
N GLU A 228 -9.79 -21.91 27.67
CA GLU A 228 -8.81 -21.80 26.59
C GLU A 228 -8.33 -20.37 26.44
N THR A 229 -7.06 -20.19 26.05
CA THR A 229 -6.51 -18.90 25.69
C THR A 229 -6.94 -18.56 24.26
N VAL A 230 -7.59 -17.41 24.07
CA VAL A 230 -8.19 -17.01 22.79
C VAL A 230 -7.42 -15.94 22.04
N ASN A 231 -6.31 -15.43 22.62
CA ASN A 231 -5.40 -14.50 21.99
C ASN A 231 -3.97 -15.05 21.96
N GLN A 232 -3.09 -14.48 21.14
CA GLN A 232 -1.67 -14.89 21.09
C GLN A 232 -0.87 -14.43 22.31
N ALA A 233 -1.36 -13.46 23.07
CA ALA A 233 -0.73 -12.88 24.27
C ALA A 233 0.74 -12.44 24.08
N SER A 234 1.18 -12.31 22.84
CA SER A 234 2.53 -11.85 22.48
C SER A 234 2.50 -11.09 21.16
N ALA A 235 3.30 -10.03 21.08
CA ALA A 235 3.52 -9.30 19.84
C ALA A 235 4.90 -9.69 19.31
N LEU A 236 4.94 -10.44 18.22
CA LEU A 236 6.18 -10.94 17.62
C LEU A 236 7.16 -9.79 17.34
N TRP A 237 6.66 -8.66 16.88
CA TRP A 237 7.48 -7.49 16.55
C TRP A 237 8.09 -6.77 17.76
N THR A 238 7.69 -7.11 18.99
CA THR A 238 8.30 -6.54 20.21
C THR A 238 9.49 -7.37 20.71
N ARG A 239 9.69 -8.58 20.17
CA ARG A 239 10.80 -9.46 20.53
C ARG A 239 12.08 -8.99 19.82
N SER A 240 13.23 -9.35 20.40
CA SER A 240 14.50 -9.14 19.70
C SER A 240 14.51 -9.90 18.37
N LYS A 241 15.08 -9.30 17.34
CA LYS A 241 15.24 -9.95 16.03
C LYS A 241 15.99 -11.27 16.11
N SER A 242 16.94 -11.39 17.06
CA SER A 242 17.68 -12.63 17.31
C SER A 242 16.84 -13.76 17.91
N ASP A 243 15.69 -13.43 18.49
CA ASP A 243 14.84 -14.37 19.23
C ASP A 243 13.65 -14.85 18.40
N VAL A 244 13.58 -14.43 17.14
CA VAL A 244 12.50 -14.76 16.20
C VAL A 244 13.09 -15.53 15.02
N THR A 245 12.55 -16.74 14.75
CA THR A 245 12.98 -17.56 13.60
C THR A 245 12.28 -17.16 12.31
N ASP A 246 12.85 -17.55 11.18
CA ASP A 246 12.27 -17.28 9.85
C ASP A 246 10.90 -17.92 9.70
N GLU A 247 10.69 -19.11 10.29
CA GLU A 247 9.39 -19.79 10.29
C GLU A 247 8.34 -18.98 11.07
N GLN A 248 8.73 -18.34 12.17
CA GLN A 248 7.84 -17.49 12.96
C GLN A 248 7.46 -16.21 12.18
N TYR A 249 8.41 -15.61 11.44
CA TYR A 249 8.10 -14.49 10.54
C TYR A 249 7.14 -14.91 9.43
N THR A 250 7.36 -16.06 8.82
CA THR A 250 6.50 -16.60 7.76
C THR A 250 5.09 -16.89 8.27
N GLN A 251 4.95 -17.57 9.40
CA GLN A 251 3.64 -17.85 10.02
C GLN A 251 2.91 -16.55 10.39
N PHE A 252 3.63 -15.58 10.91
CA PHE A 252 3.07 -14.27 11.23
C PHE A 252 2.57 -13.54 9.98
N TYR A 253 3.37 -13.54 8.90
CA TYR A 253 2.96 -12.98 7.61
C TYR A 253 1.68 -13.65 7.09
N GLN A 254 1.64 -14.97 7.05
CA GLN A 254 0.48 -15.73 6.57
C GLN A 254 -0.78 -15.38 7.37
N HIS A 255 -0.63 -15.20 8.67
CA HIS A 255 -1.74 -14.79 9.55
C HIS A 255 -2.24 -13.38 9.26
N ILE A 256 -1.35 -12.37 9.17
CA ILE A 256 -1.77 -10.97 9.02
C ILE A 256 -2.17 -10.61 7.59
N ALA A 257 -1.59 -11.27 6.59
CA ALA A 257 -1.86 -11.02 5.17
C ALA A 257 -3.00 -11.90 4.63
N HIS A 258 -3.46 -12.90 5.42
CA HIS A 258 -4.40 -13.92 4.98
C HIS A 258 -3.91 -14.64 3.72
N ASP A 259 -2.61 -14.88 3.64
CA ASP A 259 -1.91 -15.50 2.54
C ASP A 259 -1.37 -16.87 2.99
N HIS A 260 -1.40 -17.86 2.10
CA HIS A 260 -0.89 -19.20 2.38
C HIS A 260 0.53 -19.43 1.83
N GLN A 261 1.07 -18.47 1.10
CA GLN A 261 2.43 -18.53 0.57
C GLN A 261 3.41 -17.81 1.50
N ASP A 262 4.70 -18.11 1.30
CA ASP A 262 5.76 -17.45 2.03
C ASP A 262 6.03 -16.05 1.43
N PRO A 263 6.42 -15.05 2.24
CA PRO A 263 6.83 -13.75 1.72
C PRO A 263 8.17 -13.85 0.98
N LEU A 264 8.37 -13.02 -0.03
CA LEU A 264 9.67 -12.94 -0.73
C LEU A 264 10.79 -12.48 0.19
N THR A 265 10.49 -11.47 1.01
CA THR A 265 11.42 -10.88 1.96
C THR A 265 10.68 -10.14 3.06
N TRP A 266 11.38 -9.87 4.16
CA TRP A 266 10.84 -9.09 5.28
C TRP A 266 11.93 -8.26 5.95
N THR A 267 11.49 -7.31 6.74
CA THR A 267 12.37 -6.51 7.59
C THR A 267 11.73 -6.21 8.93
N HIS A 268 12.48 -6.35 10.00
CA HIS A 268 12.06 -6.09 11.37
C HIS A 268 13.00 -5.05 12.00
N ASN A 269 12.47 -3.89 12.37
CA ASN A 269 13.25 -2.76 12.88
C ASN A 269 12.52 -2.03 14.00
N ARG A 270 13.25 -1.66 15.03
CA ARG A 270 12.84 -0.68 16.03
C ARG A 270 13.51 0.65 15.70
N VAL A 271 12.71 1.70 15.65
CA VAL A 271 13.17 3.08 15.43
C VAL A 271 13.05 3.81 16.76
N GLU A 272 14.18 4.35 17.20
CA GLU A 272 14.28 5.15 18.41
C GLU A 272 14.63 6.59 18.02
N GLY A 273 14.02 7.55 18.68
CA GLY A 273 14.26 8.96 18.39
C GLY A 273 13.11 9.84 18.88
N ARG A 274 12.72 10.83 18.09
CA ARG A 274 11.62 11.72 18.42
C ARG A 274 10.26 10.99 18.41
N SER A 275 10.08 10.07 17.49
CA SER A 275 8.92 9.17 17.42
C SER A 275 9.44 7.74 17.53
N GLU A 276 9.03 7.02 18.58
CA GLU A 276 9.43 5.63 18.80
C GLU A 276 8.39 4.69 18.21
N TYR A 277 8.84 3.78 17.33
CA TYR A 277 7.98 2.76 16.75
C TYR A 277 8.76 1.53 16.32
N THR A 278 8.08 0.39 16.29
CA THR A 278 8.57 -0.84 15.69
C THR A 278 7.84 -1.09 14.38
N GLN A 279 8.56 -1.52 13.36
CA GLN A 279 7.99 -1.93 12.08
C GLN A 279 8.45 -3.32 11.69
N LEU A 280 7.50 -4.13 11.25
CA LEU A 280 7.72 -5.44 10.66
C LEU A 280 7.01 -5.46 9.32
N LEU A 281 7.80 -5.40 8.22
CA LEU A 281 7.31 -5.25 6.86
C LEU A 281 7.63 -6.50 6.04
N PHE A 282 6.72 -6.88 5.15
CA PHE A 282 6.82 -8.03 4.26
C PHE A 282 6.51 -7.64 2.83
N VAL A 283 7.18 -8.27 1.88
CA VAL A 283 6.83 -8.24 0.46
C VAL A 283 6.22 -9.59 0.09
N PRO A 284 4.97 -9.64 -0.37
CA PRO A 284 4.33 -10.87 -0.85
C PRO A 284 5.05 -11.47 -2.05
N ALA A 285 4.86 -12.78 -2.29
CA ALA A 285 5.40 -13.45 -3.48
C ALA A 285 4.56 -13.22 -4.74
N HIS A 286 3.30 -12.86 -4.60
CA HIS A 286 2.38 -12.64 -5.72
C HIS A 286 1.45 -11.44 -5.45
N ALA A 287 1.00 -10.83 -6.54
CA ALA A 287 0.06 -9.73 -6.46
C ALA A 287 -1.35 -10.26 -6.15
N PRO A 288 -2.08 -9.67 -5.19
CA PRO A 288 -3.49 -9.97 -5.01
C PRO A 288 -4.28 -9.54 -6.27
N PHE A 289 -5.35 -10.29 -6.58
CA PHE A 289 -6.14 -10.09 -7.80
C PHE A 289 -6.78 -8.70 -7.90
N ASP A 290 -7.00 -8.06 -6.77
CA ASP A 290 -7.62 -6.74 -6.63
C ASP A 290 -6.63 -5.58 -6.48
N LEU A 291 -5.30 -5.84 -6.59
CA LEU A 291 -4.24 -4.82 -6.46
C LEU A 291 -4.48 -3.58 -7.35
N TRP A 292 -5.12 -3.77 -8.51
CA TRP A 292 -5.40 -2.75 -9.51
C TRP A 292 -6.78 -2.10 -9.35
N ASN A 293 -7.59 -2.55 -8.41
CA ASN A 293 -8.88 -1.95 -8.16
C ASN A 293 -8.70 -0.57 -7.52
N ARG A 294 -9.52 0.38 -7.95
CA ARG A 294 -9.50 1.75 -7.39
C ARG A 294 -9.79 1.77 -5.88
N ASP A 295 -10.57 0.80 -5.40
CA ASP A 295 -10.96 0.68 -4.00
C ASP A 295 -10.05 -0.28 -3.23
N TYR A 296 -8.92 -0.73 -3.84
CA TYR A 296 -7.96 -1.58 -3.15
C TYR A 296 -7.39 -0.83 -1.95
N ARG A 297 -7.66 -1.38 -0.80
CA ARG A 297 -7.11 -0.95 0.48
C ARG A 297 -6.05 -1.95 0.88
N GLY A 298 -4.85 -1.67 0.48
CA GLY A 298 -3.68 -2.40 0.93
C GLY A 298 -2.86 -1.52 1.84
N GLY A 299 -2.30 -2.09 2.87
CA GLY A 299 -1.50 -1.27 3.76
C GLY A 299 -0.98 -2.05 4.95
N LEU A 300 -0.58 -1.28 5.94
CA LEU A 300 -0.03 -1.77 7.18
C LEU A 300 -1.10 -1.78 8.27
N LYS A 301 -1.04 -2.78 9.14
CA LYS A 301 -1.80 -2.77 10.38
C LYS A 301 -1.12 -1.82 11.35
N LEU A 302 -1.87 -0.86 11.86
CA LEU A 302 -1.37 0.08 12.87
C LEU A 302 -1.75 -0.40 14.27
N TYR A 303 -0.76 -0.45 15.12
CA TYR A 303 -0.89 -0.63 16.56
C TYR A 303 -0.35 0.59 17.30
N VAL A 304 -0.92 0.87 18.46
CA VAL A 304 -0.35 1.80 19.43
C VAL A 304 -0.27 1.06 20.76
N LYS A 305 0.96 0.86 21.25
CA LYS A 305 1.23 0.08 22.48
C LYS A 305 0.58 -1.31 22.43
N ARG A 306 0.73 -2.00 21.30
CA ARG A 306 0.20 -3.36 21.04
C ARG A 306 -1.33 -3.45 20.91
N VAL A 307 -2.04 -2.33 20.99
CA VAL A 307 -3.49 -2.28 20.73
C VAL A 307 -3.73 -1.97 19.29
N PHE A 308 -4.52 -2.77 18.62
CA PHE A 308 -4.92 -2.57 17.25
C PHE A 308 -5.74 -1.29 17.10
N ILE A 309 -5.33 -0.44 16.17
CA ILE A 309 -5.99 0.81 15.84
C ILE A 309 -6.77 0.69 14.55
N MET A 310 -6.12 0.24 13.48
CA MET A 310 -6.75 0.11 12.17
C MET A 310 -5.99 -0.85 11.24
N ASP A 311 -6.72 -1.45 10.31
CA ASP A 311 -6.16 -2.07 9.12
C ASP A 311 -5.91 -1.01 8.04
N ASP A 312 -5.06 -1.36 7.08
CA ASP A 312 -4.86 -0.59 5.85
C ASP A 312 -4.61 0.90 6.12
N ALA A 313 -3.62 1.16 6.98
CA ALA A 313 -3.23 2.51 7.35
C ALA A 313 -2.58 3.24 6.14
N GLU A 314 -3.41 3.71 5.20
CA GLU A 314 -3.00 4.40 3.97
C GLU A 314 -2.10 5.62 4.25
N GLN A 315 -2.23 6.21 5.45
CA GLN A 315 -1.42 7.33 5.88
C GLN A 315 0.04 6.96 6.12
N LEU A 316 0.35 5.67 6.33
CA LEU A 316 1.69 5.18 6.68
C LEU A 316 2.51 4.72 5.48
N LEU A 317 1.91 4.55 4.29
CA LEU A 317 2.61 4.20 3.06
C LEU A 317 2.08 4.98 1.87
N PRO A 318 2.93 5.34 0.89
CA PRO A 318 2.47 5.86 -0.40
C PRO A 318 1.82 4.75 -1.23
N GLN A 319 0.95 5.14 -2.17
CA GLN A 319 0.14 4.20 -2.95
C GLN A 319 0.98 3.26 -3.82
N TYR A 320 2.11 3.70 -4.33
CA TYR A 320 3.01 2.85 -5.12
C TYR A 320 3.68 1.71 -4.31
N LEU A 321 3.58 1.72 -2.96
CA LEU A 321 4.02 0.65 -2.07
C LEU A 321 2.86 -0.13 -1.44
N ARG A 322 1.63 0.01 -1.95
CA ARG A 322 0.41 -0.62 -1.40
C ARG A 322 0.46 -2.15 -1.30
N PHE A 323 1.38 -2.79 -2.00
CA PHE A 323 1.62 -4.23 -1.91
C PHE A 323 2.36 -4.64 -0.62
N VAL A 324 3.03 -3.71 0.06
CA VAL A 324 3.76 -4.02 1.30
C VAL A 324 2.75 -4.34 2.40
N LYS A 325 2.93 -5.47 3.06
CA LYS A 325 2.15 -5.92 4.20
C LYS A 325 2.97 -5.81 5.47
N GLY A 326 2.30 -5.79 6.62
CA GLY A 326 3.02 -5.78 7.89
C GLY A 326 2.34 -4.99 8.97
N VAL A 327 3.11 -4.68 10.00
CA VAL A 327 2.64 -3.95 11.17
C VAL A 327 3.58 -2.78 11.48
N VAL A 328 2.98 -1.71 11.98
CA VAL A 328 3.66 -0.60 12.64
C VAL A 328 3.05 -0.46 14.03
N ASP A 329 3.88 -0.48 15.06
CA ASP A 329 3.47 -0.29 16.45
C ASP A 329 4.21 0.91 17.04
N SER A 330 3.49 1.99 17.31
CA SER A 330 4.04 3.22 17.86
C SER A 330 3.77 3.34 19.36
N ALA A 331 4.79 3.78 20.09
CA ALA A 331 4.64 4.09 21.53
C ALA A 331 3.98 5.47 21.74
N ASP A 332 4.19 6.42 20.81
CA ASP A 332 3.98 7.85 21.03
C ASP A 332 2.95 8.48 20.07
N LEU A 333 2.38 7.70 19.13
CA LEU A 333 1.47 8.25 18.13
C LEU A 333 0.24 8.87 18.82
N PRO A 334 -0.01 10.17 18.63
CA PRO A 334 -1.18 10.82 19.20
C PRO A 334 -2.45 10.30 18.51
N LEU A 335 -3.35 9.76 19.31
CA LEU A 335 -4.68 9.33 18.88
C LEU A 335 -5.73 10.34 19.35
N ASN A 336 -6.82 10.44 18.60
CA ASN A 336 -8.01 11.11 19.10
C ASN A 336 -8.73 10.25 20.17
N VAL A 337 -9.82 10.74 20.71
CA VAL A 337 -10.58 10.07 21.76
C VAL A 337 -11.16 8.73 21.30
N SER A 338 -11.51 8.59 20.00
CA SER A 338 -11.98 7.34 19.37
C SER A 338 -10.84 6.38 18.99
N ARG A 339 -9.59 6.76 19.29
CA ARG A 339 -8.37 6.05 18.89
C ARG A 339 -8.22 5.93 17.37
N GLU A 340 -8.65 6.93 16.65
CA GLU A 340 -8.35 7.10 15.23
C GLU A 340 -7.11 7.99 15.05
N ILE A 341 -6.40 7.83 13.95
CA ILE A 341 -5.20 8.63 13.66
C ILE A 341 -5.59 10.08 13.41
N LEU A 342 -4.82 11.00 13.96
CA LEU A 342 -4.82 12.39 13.55
C LEU A 342 -4.08 12.51 12.21
N GLN A 343 -4.82 12.57 11.10
CA GLN A 343 -4.32 12.45 9.72
C GLN A 343 -3.17 13.39 9.36
N GLU A 344 -3.07 14.54 9.97
CA GLU A 344 -2.06 15.57 9.67
C GLU A 344 -1.01 15.74 10.79
N SER A 345 -0.83 14.76 11.67
CA SER A 345 0.18 14.88 12.72
C SER A 345 1.60 14.78 12.14
N ARG A 346 2.55 15.51 12.74
CA ARG A 346 3.98 15.44 12.37
C ARG A 346 4.54 14.05 12.59
N ASP A 347 4.02 13.32 13.58
CA ASP A 347 4.47 11.97 13.92
C ASP A 347 4.03 10.95 12.87
N VAL A 348 2.80 11.05 12.35
CA VAL A 348 2.33 10.23 11.23
C VAL A 348 3.21 10.44 9.99
N LYS A 349 3.54 11.70 9.67
CA LYS A 349 4.46 12.02 8.57
C LYS A 349 5.84 11.40 8.76
N ALA A 350 6.42 11.53 9.95
CA ALA A 350 7.74 11.00 10.27
C ALA A 350 7.76 9.46 10.18
N ILE A 351 6.72 8.79 10.69
CA ILE A 351 6.56 7.33 10.56
C ILE A 351 6.43 6.94 9.09
N ARG A 352 5.58 7.62 8.31
CA ARG A 352 5.42 7.36 6.88
C ARG A 352 6.75 7.45 6.12
N GLU A 353 7.51 8.52 6.33
CA GLU A 353 8.83 8.70 5.70
C GLU A 353 9.80 7.58 6.10
N GLY A 354 9.84 7.20 7.37
CA GLY A 354 10.68 6.13 7.87
C GLY A 354 10.29 4.75 7.32
N VAL A 355 9.00 4.44 7.28
CA VAL A 355 8.47 3.19 6.72
C VAL A 355 8.75 3.12 5.22
N THR A 356 8.48 4.20 4.46
CA THR A 356 8.77 4.29 3.03
C THR A 356 10.25 4.07 2.75
N LYS A 357 11.12 4.77 3.50
CA LYS A 357 12.57 4.61 3.37
C LYS A 357 13.00 3.16 3.62
N ARG A 358 12.44 2.50 4.63
CA ARG A 358 12.81 1.11 4.96
C ARG A 358 12.29 0.13 3.92
N ALA A 359 11.05 0.30 3.44
CA ALA A 359 10.49 -0.51 2.36
C ALA A 359 11.36 -0.42 1.09
N LEU A 360 11.74 0.78 0.67
CA LEU A 360 12.66 0.95 -0.46
C LEU A 360 14.02 0.32 -0.21
N SER A 361 14.59 0.44 1.00
CA SER A 361 15.87 -0.22 1.31
C SER A 361 15.78 -1.74 1.23
N MET A 362 14.68 -2.33 1.67
CA MET A 362 14.42 -3.77 1.55
C MET A 362 14.36 -4.21 0.08
N LEU A 363 13.75 -3.41 -0.81
CA LEU A 363 13.71 -3.67 -2.25
C LEU A 363 15.09 -3.48 -2.89
N GLU A 364 15.87 -2.49 -2.45
CA GLU A 364 17.25 -2.28 -2.91
C GLU A 364 18.17 -3.44 -2.50
N GLU A 365 18.05 -3.93 -1.27
CA GLU A 365 18.77 -5.12 -0.80
C GLU A 365 18.45 -6.34 -1.68
N LEU A 366 17.16 -6.52 -2.02
CA LEU A 366 16.72 -7.61 -2.91
C LEU A 366 17.21 -7.42 -4.36
N ALA A 367 17.16 -6.19 -4.90
CA ALA A 367 17.58 -5.86 -6.27
C ALA A 367 19.08 -6.03 -6.48
N ASN A 368 19.88 -5.85 -5.43
CA ASN A 368 21.33 -5.93 -5.45
C ASN A 368 21.88 -7.29 -4.98
N ALA A 369 21.02 -8.29 -4.77
CA ALA A 369 21.46 -9.63 -4.41
C ALA A 369 22.31 -10.24 -5.54
N GLU A 370 23.49 -10.77 -5.18
CA GLU A 370 24.43 -11.34 -6.16
C GLU A 370 24.17 -12.82 -6.43
N ASP A 371 23.56 -13.52 -5.47
CA ASP A 371 23.24 -14.94 -5.61
C ASP A 371 22.01 -15.18 -6.49
N ASP A 372 21.91 -16.37 -7.06
CA ASP A 372 20.83 -16.72 -7.98
C ASP A 372 19.46 -16.72 -7.29
N ALA A 373 19.38 -17.11 -6.01
CA ALA A 373 18.13 -17.12 -5.27
C ALA A 373 17.60 -15.70 -5.04
N GLY A 374 18.47 -14.74 -4.74
CA GLY A 374 18.11 -13.34 -4.59
C GLY A 374 17.65 -12.72 -5.92
N LYS A 375 18.34 -13.03 -7.02
CA LYS A 375 17.96 -12.59 -8.37
C LYS A 375 16.59 -13.15 -8.77
N ASP A 376 16.30 -14.41 -8.49
CA ASP A 376 15.00 -15.03 -8.76
C ASP A 376 13.89 -14.41 -7.93
N LYS A 377 14.17 -14.08 -6.66
CA LYS A 377 13.22 -13.35 -5.81
C LYS A 377 12.93 -11.96 -6.37
N TYR A 378 13.96 -11.22 -6.83
CA TYR A 378 13.74 -9.91 -7.43
C TYR A 378 12.95 -9.99 -8.74
N LYS A 379 13.23 -10.99 -9.57
CA LYS A 379 12.46 -11.26 -10.79
C LYS A 379 11.00 -11.56 -10.48
N THR A 380 10.74 -12.37 -9.46
CA THR A 380 9.37 -12.66 -8.98
C THR A 380 8.68 -11.39 -8.48
N PHE A 381 9.37 -10.59 -7.66
CA PHE A 381 8.90 -9.29 -7.20
C PHE A 381 8.55 -8.37 -8.38
N TRP A 382 9.46 -8.25 -9.35
CA TRP A 382 9.28 -7.37 -10.49
C TRP A 382 8.07 -7.77 -11.34
N GLY A 383 7.91 -9.07 -11.60
CA GLY A 383 6.76 -9.60 -12.34
C GLY A 383 5.43 -9.34 -11.67
N ALA A 384 5.40 -9.34 -10.32
CA ALA A 384 4.18 -9.10 -9.54
C ALA A 384 3.88 -7.61 -9.32
N PHE A 385 4.89 -6.78 -9.06
CA PHE A 385 4.71 -5.42 -8.53
C PHE A 385 5.45 -4.33 -9.33
N GLY A 386 6.19 -4.67 -10.37
CA GLY A 386 6.99 -3.72 -11.13
C GLY A 386 6.19 -2.55 -11.70
N GLN A 387 4.99 -2.83 -12.23
CA GLN A 387 4.11 -1.79 -12.76
C GLN A 387 3.62 -0.82 -11.65
N VAL A 388 3.30 -1.35 -10.47
CA VAL A 388 2.89 -0.53 -9.31
C VAL A 388 4.05 0.32 -8.82
N LEU A 389 5.26 -0.24 -8.79
CA LEU A 389 6.45 0.50 -8.36
C LEU A 389 6.77 1.68 -9.29
N LYS A 390 6.50 1.55 -10.61
CA LYS A 390 6.68 2.62 -11.61
C LYS A 390 5.82 3.85 -11.28
N GLU A 391 4.66 3.69 -10.63
CA GLU A 391 3.79 4.79 -10.18
C GLU A 391 4.54 5.74 -9.22
N GLY A 392 5.49 5.22 -8.45
CA GLY A 392 6.26 5.98 -7.47
C GLY A 392 7.08 7.13 -8.05
N LEU A 393 7.44 7.08 -9.32
CA LEU A 393 8.19 8.16 -9.97
C LEU A 393 7.42 9.48 -10.02
N GLY A 394 6.08 9.43 -10.13
CA GLY A 394 5.23 10.60 -10.08
C GLY A 394 4.69 10.93 -8.69
N GLU A 395 4.61 9.95 -7.79
CA GLU A 395 4.05 10.12 -6.45
C GLU A 395 5.08 10.58 -5.41
N ASP A 396 6.33 10.10 -5.52
CA ASP A 396 7.37 10.30 -4.50
C ASP A 396 8.61 10.97 -5.07
N HIS A 397 8.55 12.28 -5.20
CA HIS A 397 9.64 13.07 -5.74
C HIS A 397 10.94 12.95 -4.92
N ALA A 398 10.83 12.75 -3.60
CA ALA A 398 11.99 12.67 -2.71
C ALA A 398 12.80 11.36 -2.93
N ASN A 399 12.14 10.29 -3.35
CA ASN A 399 12.76 8.98 -3.56
C ASN A 399 12.88 8.59 -5.05
N ARG A 400 12.62 9.52 -5.98
CA ARG A 400 12.59 9.25 -7.44
C ARG A 400 13.86 8.54 -7.94
N GLU A 401 15.05 9.00 -7.54
CA GLU A 401 16.32 8.37 -7.94
C GLU A 401 16.46 6.94 -7.41
N ARG A 402 16.00 6.71 -6.17
CA ARG A 402 16.00 5.37 -5.58
C ARG A 402 15.07 4.42 -6.33
N ILE A 403 13.86 4.91 -6.65
CA ILE A 403 12.86 4.15 -7.42
C ILE A 403 13.40 3.86 -8.82
N ALA A 404 14.02 4.83 -9.49
CA ALA A 404 14.59 4.64 -10.83
C ALA A 404 15.64 3.50 -10.88
N LYS A 405 16.45 3.33 -9.84
CA LYS A 405 17.43 2.23 -9.73
C LYS A 405 16.78 0.84 -9.59
N LEU A 406 15.55 0.80 -9.10
CA LEU A 406 14.78 -0.44 -8.93
C LEU A 406 14.06 -0.87 -10.22
N LEU A 407 13.92 -0.01 -11.21
CA LEU A 407 13.18 -0.33 -12.43
C LEU A 407 13.89 -1.39 -13.28
N ARG A 408 13.08 -2.20 -13.96
CA ARG A 408 13.56 -3.19 -14.94
C ARG A 408 12.74 -3.06 -16.22
N PHE A 409 13.40 -3.33 -17.33
CA PHE A 409 12.83 -3.19 -18.67
C PHE A 409 13.28 -4.36 -19.55
N ALA A 410 12.49 -4.68 -20.56
CA ALA A 410 13.00 -5.44 -21.69
C ALA A 410 13.86 -4.52 -22.58
N SER A 411 14.82 -5.07 -23.30
CA SER A 411 15.65 -4.28 -24.22
C SER A 411 16.04 -5.09 -25.46
N THR A 412 16.61 -4.40 -26.45
CA THR A 412 17.15 -5.03 -27.65
C THR A 412 18.45 -5.81 -27.40
N HIS A 413 19.00 -5.76 -26.19
CA HIS A 413 20.15 -6.57 -25.79
C HIS A 413 19.76 -8.05 -25.63
N GLY A 414 18.54 -8.31 -25.14
CA GLY A 414 17.95 -9.64 -25.03
C GLY A 414 17.03 -9.97 -26.21
N ASP A 415 16.71 -11.24 -26.38
CA ASP A 415 15.78 -11.72 -27.42
C ASP A 415 14.45 -12.23 -26.85
N THR A 416 14.16 -11.85 -25.60
CA THR A 416 12.97 -12.24 -24.84
C THR A 416 12.22 -11.01 -24.33
N ASP A 417 10.98 -11.21 -23.92
CA ASP A 417 10.13 -10.19 -23.28
C ASP A 417 10.46 -9.98 -21.79
N ALA A 418 11.50 -10.64 -21.27
CA ALA A 418 11.90 -10.53 -19.88
C ALA A 418 12.32 -9.10 -19.56
N GLN A 419 11.70 -8.53 -18.53
CA GLN A 419 12.06 -7.23 -17.97
C GLN A 419 13.13 -7.45 -16.90
N ASP A 420 14.38 -7.60 -17.31
CA ASP A 420 15.53 -7.89 -16.44
C ASP A 420 16.65 -6.85 -16.52
N VAL A 421 16.57 -5.90 -17.44
CA VAL A 421 17.56 -4.84 -17.65
C VAL A 421 17.24 -3.64 -16.76
N SER A 422 18.16 -3.28 -15.85
CA SER A 422 18.11 -2.03 -15.10
C SER A 422 18.63 -0.86 -15.94
N LEU A 423 18.30 0.38 -15.54
CA LEU A 423 18.88 1.57 -16.17
C LEU A 423 20.40 1.64 -15.96
N ALA A 424 20.91 1.13 -14.82
CA ALA A 424 22.34 1.06 -14.57
C ALA A 424 23.05 0.06 -15.50
N ASP A 425 22.43 -1.11 -15.75
CA ASP A 425 22.96 -2.08 -16.73
C ASP A 425 23.01 -1.49 -18.13
N TYR A 426 21.94 -0.80 -18.53
CA TYR A 426 21.91 -0.09 -19.81
C TYR A 426 23.06 0.92 -19.93
N VAL A 427 23.21 1.81 -18.92
CA VAL A 427 24.26 2.83 -18.90
C VAL A 427 25.66 2.20 -18.96
N SER A 428 25.87 1.08 -18.25
CA SER A 428 27.15 0.37 -18.26
C SER A 428 27.54 -0.19 -19.64
N ARG A 429 26.56 -0.45 -20.51
CA ARG A 429 26.75 -0.98 -21.88
C ARG A 429 26.69 0.11 -22.96
N MET A 430 26.43 1.36 -22.59
CA MET A 430 26.42 2.48 -23.54
C MET A 430 27.77 2.62 -24.24
N LYS A 431 27.73 3.00 -25.52
CA LYS A 431 28.94 3.34 -26.28
C LYS A 431 29.54 4.66 -25.79
N PRO A 432 30.87 4.85 -25.91
CA PRO A 432 31.54 6.08 -25.44
C PRO A 432 30.94 7.37 -26.00
N GLU A 433 30.50 7.35 -27.26
CA GLU A 433 29.88 8.47 -27.97
C GLU A 433 28.37 8.60 -27.72
N GLN A 434 27.75 7.62 -27.07
CA GLN A 434 26.31 7.62 -26.80
C GLN A 434 26.00 8.56 -25.61
N SER A 435 25.16 9.58 -25.84
CA SER A 435 24.79 10.58 -24.85
C SER A 435 23.43 10.36 -24.19
N LYS A 436 22.58 9.48 -24.77
CA LYS A 436 21.18 9.31 -24.37
C LYS A 436 20.84 7.84 -24.11
N ILE A 437 19.87 7.61 -23.23
CA ILE A 437 19.20 6.32 -23.04
C ILE A 437 18.03 6.26 -24.02
N TYR A 438 18.05 5.33 -24.95
CA TYR A 438 17.02 5.23 -25.97
C TYR A 438 15.92 4.25 -25.56
N TYR A 439 14.65 4.59 -25.88
CA TYR A 439 13.51 3.73 -25.64
C TYR A 439 12.47 3.80 -26.77
N VAL A 440 11.66 2.75 -26.90
CA VAL A 440 10.45 2.71 -27.71
C VAL A 440 9.28 2.27 -26.85
N THR A 441 8.10 2.88 -27.03
CA THR A 441 6.85 2.48 -26.39
C THR A 441 5.95 1.78 -27.40
N ALA A 442 5.34 0.65 -27.02
CA ALA A 442 4.44 -0.11 -27.90
C ALA A 442 3.41 -0.90 -27.10
N ASP A 443 2.34 -1.35 -27.76
CA ASP A 443 1.25 -2.12 -27.14
C ASP A 443 1.68 -3.54 -26.71
N THR A 444 2.69 -4.11 -27.37
CA THR A 444 3.21 -5.44 -27.09
C THR A 444 4.72 -5.51 -27.32
N TRP A 445 5.37 -6.46 -26.67
CA TRP A 445 6.81 -6.71 -26.91
C TRP A 445 7.11 -7.03 -28.36
N GLN A 446 6.26 -7.79 -29.05
CA GLN A 446 6.43 -8.08 -30.47
C GLN A 446 6.40 -6.82 -31.34
N ALA A 447 5.47 -5.90 -31.06
CA ALA A 447 5.40 -4.62 -31.76
C ALA A 447 6.64 -3.76 -31.46
N ALA A 448 7.05 -3.67 -30.19
CA ALA A 448 8.26 -2.96 -29.79
C ALA A 448 9.51 -3.54 -30.49
N LYS A 449 9.70 -4.85 -30.39
CA LYS A 449 10.85 -5.56 -30.99
C LYS A 449 10.95 -5.39 -32.50
N ASN A 450 9.84 -5.38 -33.21
CA ASN A 450 9.82 -5.30 -34.67
C ASN A 450 9.59 -3.86 -35.20
N SER A 451 9.65 -2.86 -34.34
CA SER A 451 9.48 -1.47 -34.75
C SER A 451 10.52 -1.04 -35.79
N PRO A 452 10.11 -0.38 -36.88
CA PRO A 452 11.02 0.18 -37.88
C PRO A 452 12.04 1.15 -37.29
N HIS A 453 11.68 1.84 -36.22
CA HIS A 453 12.56 2.79 -35.55
C HIS A 453 13.82 2.14 -34.95
N LEU A 454 13.85 0.83 -34.76
CA LEU A 454 14.99 0.10 -34.22
C LEU A 454 16.05 -0.25 -35.28
N GLU A 455 15.75 -0.12 -36.57
CA GLU A 455 16.62 -0.62 -37.64
C GLU A 455 18.04 0.00 -37.60
N VAL A 456 18.13 1.32 -37.53
CA VAL A 456 19.44 2.00 -37.44
C VAL A 456 20.18 1.70 -36.14
N PHE A 457 19.44 1.53 -35.02
CA PHE A 457 20.02 1.20 -33.73
C PHE A 457 20.65 -0.20 -33.77
N ARG A 458 19.94 -1.17 -34.36
CA ARG A 458 20.49 -2.53 -34.58
C ARG A 458 21.71 -2.49 -35.47
N LYS A 459 21.68 -1.78 -36.61
CA LYS A 459 22.83 -1.63 -37.52
C LYS A 459 24.04 -1.02 -36.80
N LYS A 460 23.82 -0.04 -35.94
CA LYS A 460 24.86 0.63 -35.15
C LYS A 460 25.18 -0.12 -33.84
N GLY A 461 24.48 -1.19 -33.50
CA GLY A 461 24.68 -1.95 -32.26
C GLY A 461 24.43 -1.08 -31.00
N VAL A 462 23.44 -0.21 -31.03
CA VAL A 462 23.01 0.62 -29.89
C VAL A 462 21.78 -0.03 -29.26
N GLU A 463 21.83 -0.23 -27.96
CA GLU A 463 20.73 -0.82 -27.20
C GLU A 463 19.55 0.16 -27.09
N VAL A 464 18.32 -0.37 -27.15
CA VAL A 464 17.07 0.39 -26.96
C VAL A 464 16.19 -0.35 -25.97
N LEU A 465 15.65 0.35 -24.97
CA LEU A 465 14.67 -0.18 -24.01
C LEU A 465 13.31 -0.36 -24.71
N LEU A 466 12.66 -1.49 -24.43
CA LEU A 466 11.35 -1.85 -24.98
C LEU A 466 10.30 -1.71 -23.87
N LEU A 467 9.53 -0.63 -23.93
CA LEU A 467 8.55 -0.24 -22.92
C LEU A 467 7.15 -0.64 -23.37
N THR A 468 6.52 -1.57 -22.66
CA THR A 468 5.24 -2.15 -23.06
C THR A 468 4.17 -2.14 -21.97
N ASP A 469 4.50 -1.64 -20.79
CA ASP A 469 3.54 -1.47 -19.71
C ASP A 469 2.74 -0.18 -19.93
N ARG A 470 1.44 -0.22 -19.62
CA ARG A 470 0.58 0.97 -19.76
C ARG A 470 1.03 2.15 -18.91
N VAL A 471 1.66 1.87 -17.77
CA VAL A 471 2.20 2.88 -16.86
C VAL A 471 3.45 3.56 -17.40
N ASP A 472 4.12 3.02 -18.43
CA ASP A 472 5.39 3.54 -18.94
C ASP A 472 5.26 4.96 -19.52
N GLU A 473 4.19 5.27 -20.25
CA GLU A 473 3.96 6.62 -20.78
C GLU A 473 3.78 7.66 -19.65
N TRP A 474 3.10 7.27 -18.57
CA TRP A 474 2.96 8.10 -17.39
C TRP A 474 4.32 8.22 -16.65
N MET A 475 5.04 7.11 -16.47
CA MET A 475 6.37 7.08 -15.89
C MET A 475 7.35 8.03 -16.59
N LEU A 476 7.36 8.03 -17.94
CA LEU A 476 8.22 8.88 -18.77
C LEU A 476 7.94 10.37 -18.60
N SER A 477 6.75 10.75 -18.12
CA SER A 477 6.43 12.14 -17.80
C SER A 477 7.18 12.65 -16.55
N PHE A 478 7.78 11.76 -15.77
CA PHE A 478 8.52 12.07 -14.54
C PHE A 478 9.98 11.63 -14.56
N LEU A 479 10.34 10.67 -15.42
CA LEU A 479 11.70 10.15 -15.56
C LEU A 479 12.31 10.67 -16.87
N HIS A 480 12.97 11.83 -16.81
CA HIS A 480 13.55 12.47 -17.98
C HIS A 480 15.03 12.12 -18.17
N GLU A 481 15.72 11.73 -17.10
CA GLU A 481 17.13 11.36 -17.11
C GLU A 481 17.46 10.32 -16.04
N PHE A 482 18.55 9.59 -16.24
CA PHE A 482 19.15 8.69 -15.27
C PHE A 482 20.67 8.80 -15.36
N ASP A 483 21.35 8.99 -14.22
CA ASP A 483 22.81 9.17 -14.12
C ASP A 483 23.36 10.23 -15.12
N GLY A 484 22.65 11.37 -15.21
CA GLY A 484 22.98 12.47 -16.12
C GLY A 484 22.80 12.16 -17.61
N LYS A 485 22.16 11.04 -17.96
CA LYS A 485 21.85 10.65 -19.33
C LYS A 485 20.33 10.85 -19.58
N PRO A 486 19.93 11.73 -20.50
CA PRO A 486 18.52 11.92 -20.82
C PRO A 486 17.93 10.69 -21.49
N LEU A 487 16.65 10.38 -21.19
CA LEU A 487 15.87 9.40 -21.88
C LEU A 487 15.31 10.01 -23.18
N ALA A 488 15.44 9.29 -24.29
CA ALA A 488 14.99 9.76 -25.60
C ALA A 488 14.19 8.66 -26.33
N SER A 489 12.99 9.05 -26.83
CA SER A 489 12.20 8.16 -27.66
C SER A 489 12.81 8.02 -29.05
N VAL A 490 12.91 6.78 -29.56
CA VAL A 490 13.35 6.53 -30.94
C VAL A 490 12.28 6.86 -31.99
N ALA A 491 11.02 7.04 -31.55
CA ALA A 491 9.87 7.34 -32.41
C ALA A 491 9.50 8.85 -32.41
N ARG A 492 10.36 9.72 -31.86
CA ARG A 492 10.12 11.18 -31.81
C ARG A 492 11.32 11.94 -32.32
N GLY A 493 11.06 13.11 -32.94
CA GLY A 493 12.04 14.07 -33.34
C GLY A 493 13.15 13.58 -34.26
N ASP A 494 14.22 14.36 -34.33
CA ASP A 494 15.40 14.01 -35.10
C ASP A 494 16.36 13.14 -34.27
N LEU A 495 16.82 12.06 -34.88
CA LEU A 495 17.79 11.14 -34.25
C LEU A 495 19.23 11.64 -34.49
N ASP A 496 19.89 12.02 -33.41
CA ASP A 496 21.34 12.23 -33.41
C ASP A 496 22.02 10.94 -32.86
N LEU A 497 22.48 10.10 -33.77
CA LEU A 497 23.15 8.83 -33.46
C LEU A 497 24.68 8.93 -33.58
N GLY A 498 25.24 10.12 -33.40
CA GLY A 498 26.65 10.38 -33.51
C GLY A 498 27.10 10.81 -34.92
N GLU A 499 28.35 11.20 -35.04
CA GLU A 499 28.88 11.75 -36.27
C GLU A 499 28.89 10.70 -37.40
N LEU A 500 28.23 11.05 -38.49
CA LEU A 500 28.42 10.38 -39.79
C LEU A 500 29.78 10.82 -40.34
N ASN A 501 30.47 9.92 -41.02
CA ASN A 501 31.64 10.32 -41.78
C ASN A 501 31.23 11.25 -42.95
N ASP A 502 32.19 12.02 -43.49
CA ASP A 502 31.90 13.01 -44.53
C ASP A 502 31.35 12.38 -45.83
N GLU A 503 31.68 11.12 -46.11
CA GLU A 503 31.18 10.38 -47.26
C GLU A 503 29.72 9.97 -47.06
N GLU A 504 29.36 9.50 -45.87
CA GLU A 504 27.95 9.18 -45.54
C GLU A 504 27.07 10.40 -45.56
N LYS A 505 27.53 11.53 -45.02
CA LYS A 505 26.79 12.81 -45.09
C LYS A 505 26.49 13.25 -46.52
N LYS A 506 27.51 13.23 -47.38
CA LYS A 506 27.38 13.57 -48.80
C LYS A 506 26.45 12.62 -49.56
N ALA A 507 26.52 11.33 -49.30
CA ALA A 507 25.65 10.33 -49.92
C ALA A 507 24.17 10.55 -49.48
N GLN A 508 23.94 10.87 -48.19
CA GLN A 508 22.62 11.19 -47.69
C GLN A 508 22.05 12.48 -48.29
N GLU A 509 22.84 13.55 -48.39
CA GLU A 509 22.45 14.81 -49.03
C GLU A 509 22.06 14.58 -50.48
N GLN A 510 22.86 13.85 -51.24
CA GLN A 510 22.58 13.53 -52.66
C GLN A 510 21.29 12.71 -52.81
N ALA A 511 21.08 11.69 -52.01
CA ALA A 511 19.89 10.86 -52.02
C ALA A 511 18.64 11.66 -51.64
N GLY A 512 18.75 12.57 -50.66
CA GLY A 512 17.69 13.46 -50.24
C GLY A 512 17.26 14.46 -51.35
N GLU A 513 18.22 15.11 -52.00
CA GLU A 513 17.97 16.04 -53.09
C GLU A 513 17.30 15.34 -54.31
N ALA A 514 17.74 14.13 -54.65
CA ALA A 514 17.20 13.37 -55.75
C ALA A 514 15.69 13.02 -55.59
N ILE A 515 15.22 12.80 -54.37
CA ILE A 515 13.83 12.39 -54.10
C ILE A 515 12.92 13.55 -53.67
N LYS A 516 13.44 14.76 -53.48
CA LYS A 516 12.69 15.93 -53.02
C LYS A 516 11.40 16.20 -53.80
N PRO A 517 11.36 16.15 -55.15
CA PRO A 517 10.10 16.34 -55.89
C PRO A 517 9.05 15.27 -55.57
N VAL A 518 9.48 14.04 -55.26
CA VAL A 518 8.59 12.95 -54.88
C VAL A 518 7.99 13.22 -53.51
N VAL A 519 8.81 13.66 -52.56
CA VAL A 519 8.40 14.01 -51.19
C VAL A 519 7.34 15.10 -51.17
N GLU A 520 7.53 16.19 -51.96
CA GLU A 520 6.58 17.29 -52.09
C GLU A 520 5.22 16.79 -52.60
N LYS A 521 5.19 16.02 -53.70
CA LYS A 521 3.99 15.41 -54.24
C LYS A 521 3.33 14.39 -53.31
N MET A 522 4.12 13.63 -52.51
CA MET A 522 3.58 12.73 -51.46
C MET A 522 2.83 13.50 -50.39
N LYS A 523 3.35 14.65 -49.95
CA LYS A 523 2.63 15.51 -48.98
C LYS A 523 1.31 16.02 -49.55
N GLU A 524 1.29 16.43 -50.84
CA GLU A 524 0.05 16.85 -51.53
C GLU A 524 -0.96 15.70 -51.62
N ALA A 525 -0.53 14.49 -51.97
CA ALA A 525 -1.38 13.32 -52.12
C ALA A 525 -1.97 12.84 -50.76
N LEU A 526 -1.21 12.94 -49.66
CA LEU A 526 -1.64 12.53 -48.34
C LEU A 526 -2.45 13.60 -47.59
N GLY A 527 -2.30 14.90 -48.00
CA GLY A 527 -3.07 16.01 -47.43
C GLY A 527 -2.98 16.12 -45.91
N ASP A 528 -4.14 16.11 -45.25
CA ASP A 528 -4.26 16.29 -43.80
C ASP A 528 -3.91 15.02 -42.97
N LYS A 529 -3.56 13.91 -43.60
CA LYS A 529 -3.14 12.68 -42.89
C LYS A 529 -1.78 12.79 -42.26
N VAL A 530 -0.90 13.66 -42.77
CA VAL A 530 0.45 13.87 -42.28
C VAL A 530 0.71 15.36 -42.09
N LYS A 531 1.53 15.71 -41.10
CA LYS A 531 2.06 17.06 -40.91
C LYS A 531 3.06 17.41 -42.01
N GLU A 532 3.94 16.48 -42.27
CA GLU A 532 5.06 16.61 -43.20
C GLU A 532 5.42 15.24 -43.79
N VAL A 533 6.06 15.22 -44.93
CA VAL A 533 6.78 14.06 -45.49
C VAL A 533 8.22 14.46 -45.62
N ARG A 534 9.15 13.64 -45.06
CA ARG A 534 10.59 13.91 -45.12
C ARG A 534 11.41 12.65 -45.36
N VAL A 535 12.65 12.85 -45.83
CA VAL A 535 13.62 11.76 -46.02
C VAL A 535 14.24 11.42 -44.70
N THR A 536 14.45 10.11 -44.48
CA THR A 536 15.14 9.62 -43.30
C THR A 536 16.18 8.55 -43.64
N PHE A 537 17.21 8.46 -42.79
CA PHE A 537 18.25 7.43 -42.85
C PHE A 537 18.21 6.54 -41.59
N ARG A 538 17.13 6.66 -40.80
CA ARG A 538 16.90 5.75 -39.65
C ARG A 538 16.42 4.36 -40.09
N LEU A 539 15.92 4.25 -41.29
CA LEU A 539 15.40 3.02 -41.90
C LEU A 539 16.47 2.33 -42.76
N THR A 540 16.58 1.01 -42.65
CA THR A 540 17.47 0.17 -43.47
C THR A 540 16.68 -0.79 -44.36
N ASP A 541 15.61 -1.38 -43.80
CA ASP A 541 14.82 -2.43 -44.42
C ASP A 541 13.37 -1.97 -44.75
N SER A 542 12.83 -1.05 -43.98
CA SER A 542 11.48 -0.52 -44.14
C SER A 542 11.46 0.65 -45.14
N PRO A 543 10.37 0.79 -45.92
CA PRO A 543 10.24 1.90 -46.89
C PRO A 543 9.86 3.24 -46.19
N SER A 544 9.12 3.17 -45.09
CA SER A 544 8.61 4.34 -44.38
C SER A 544 8.32 4.04 -42.91
N CYS A 545 8.27 5.08 -42.08
CA CYS A 545 7.78 5.04 -40.69
C CYS A 545 7.06 6.33 -40.34
N LEU A 546 6.30 6.32 -39.23
CA LEU A 546 5.65 7.50 -38.70
C LEU A 546 6.42 8.01 -37.47
N VAL A 547 6.64 9.32 -37.42
CA VAL A 547 7.37 9.96 -36.31
C VAL A 547 6.46 11.05 -35.74
N ALA A 548 6.42 11.12 -34.41
CA ALA A 548 5.81 12.25 -33.71
C ALA A 548 6.82 13.41 -33.60
N ASP A 549 6.33 14.64 -33.57
CA ASP A 549 7.17 15.80 -33.26
C ASP A 549 7.69 15.71 -31.80
N ASP A 550 8.79 16.42 -31.48
CA ASP A 550 9.40 16.35 -30.15
C ASP A 550 8.43 16.66 -29.01
N ASN A 551 7.52 17.63 -29.24
CA ASN A 551 6.55 18.07 -28.24
C ASN A 551 5.18 17.40 -28.35
N ASP A 552 5.00 16.49 -29.30
CA ASP A 552 3.72 15.83 -29.55
C ASP A 552 3.58 14.55 -28.70
N MET A 553 2.34 14.13 -28.47
CA MET A 553 2.08 12.82 -27.83
C MET A 553 2.58 11.69 -28.74
N SER A 554 3.05 10.61 -28.13
CA SER A 554 3.34 9.37 -28.87
C SER A 554 2.07 8.80 -29.49
N GLY A 555 2.19 8.15 -30.64
CA GLY A 555 1.07 7.43 -31.26
C GLY A 555 0.47 6.37 -30.31
N TYR A 556 1.31 5.77 -29.45
CA TYR A 556 0.88 4.83 -28.43
C TYR A 556 -0.01 5.51 -27.38
N LEU A 557 0.39 6.66 -26.81
CA LEU A 557 -0.41 7.40 -25.84
C LEU A 557 -1.76 7.86 -26.42
N GLN A 558 -1.78 8.30 -27.69
CA GLN A 558 -3.03 8.64 -28.38
C GLN A 558 -3.99 7.45 -28.45
N ARG A 559 -3.48 6.26 -28.81
CA ARG A 559 -4.29 5.03 -28.86
C ARG A 559 -4.85 4.66 -27.50
N MET A 560 -4.02 4.76 -26.44
CA MET A 560 -4.44 4.51 -25.06
C MET A 560 -5.58 5.44 -24.63
N LEU A 561 -5.47 6.74 -24.91
CA LEU A 561 -6.51 7.73 -24.56
C LEU A 561 -7.81 7.46 -25.31
N LYS A 562 -7.75 7.14 -26.62
CA LYS A 562 -8.92 6.74 -27.41
C LYS A 562 -9.58 5.47 -26.85
N ALA A 563 -8.79 4.44 -26.49
CA ALA A 563 -9.29 3.20 -25.90
C ALA A 563 -9.95 3.43 -24.54
N ALA A 564 -9.49 4.44 -23.78
CA ALA A 564 -10.10 4.87 -22.52
C ALA A 564 -11.33 5.80 -22.71
N GLY A 565 -11.79 6.04 -23.95
CA GLY A 565 -12.92 6.92 -24.25
C GLY A 565 -12.64 8.41 -24.05
N GLN A 566 -11.37 8.80 -23.97
CA GLN A 566 -10.96 10.20 -23.85
C GLN A 566 -10.71 10.82 -25.22
N ASN A 567 -11.05 12.10 -25.38
CA ASN A 567 -10.74 12.85 -26.59
C ASN A 567 -9.24 13.17 -26.64
N ALA A 568 -8.48 12.40 -27.40
CA ALA A 568 -7.11 12.76 -27.73
C ALA A 568 -7.10 13.82 -28.84
N PRO A 569 -6.24 14.86 -28.77
CA PRO A 569 -6.05 15.77 -29.88
C PRO A 569 -5.70 15.00 -31.16
N ALA A 570 -6.32 15.35 -32.31
CA ALA A 570 -5.92 14.80 -33.59
C ALA A 570 -4.54 15.38 -33.96
N MET A 571 -3.50 14.57 -33.83
CA MET A 571 -2.14 14.96 -34.21
C MET A 571 -1.81 14.33 -35.55
N GLN A 572 -1.17 15.10 -36.41
CA GLN A 572 -0.72 14.65 -37.73
C GLN A 572 0.72 14.16 -37.59
N PRO A 573 1.01 12.87 -37.82
CA PRO A 573 2.37 12.36 -37.75
C PRO A 573 3.20 12.91 -38.94
N ILE A 574 4.51 12.84 -38.78
CA ILE A 574 5.47 13.05 -39.87
C ILE A 574 5.70 11.69 -40.51
N LEU A 575 5.53 11.61 -41.85
CA LEU A 575 5.90 10.41 -42.61
C LEU A 575 7.37 10.52 -43.03
N GLU A 576 8.18 9.64 -42.51
CA GLU A 576 9.59 9.50 -42.92
C GLU A 576 9.71 8.39 -43.95
N ILE A 577 10.43 8.65 -45.02
CA ILE A 577 10.66 7.71 -46.12
C ILE A 577 12.14 7.39 -46.30
N ASN A 578 12.43 6.13 -46.59
CA ASN A 578 13.77 5.63 -46.87
C ASN A 578 14.09 5.77 -48.36
N PRO A 579 14.97 6.71 -48.78
CA PRO A 579 15.29 6.95 -50.18
C PRO A 579 16.02 5.77 -50.84
N GLU A 580 16.64 4.92 -50.02
CA GLU A 580 17.39 3.76 -50.52
C GLU A 580 16.52 2.52 -50.74
N HIS A 581 15.29 2.49 -50.20
CA HIS A 581 14.41 1.35 -50.35
C HIS A 581 13.92 1.13 -51.75
N ALA A 582 13.90 -0.11 -52.23
CA ALA A 582 13.54 -0.46 -53.62
C ALA A 582 12.14 0.04 -54.06
N LEU A 583 11.14 0.00 -53.16
CA LEU A 583 9.80 0.54 -53.44
C LEU A 583 9.82 2.06 -53.63
N VAL A 584 10.60 2.76 -52.80
CA VAL A 584 10.69 4.23 -52.84
C VAL A 584 11.42 4.69 -54.11
N LYS A 585 12.49 4.01 -54.49
CA LYS A 585 13.23 4.27 -55.77
C LYS A 585 12.38 4.08 -57.02
N GLN A 586 11.32 3.29 -56.95
CA GLN A 586 10.42 3.02 -58.06
C GLN A 586 9.22 3.95 -58.13
N LEU A 587 9.05 4.87 -57.16
CA LEU A 587 7.96 5.85 -57.19
C LEU A 587 8.15 6.81 -58.36
N ASN A 588 7.13 6.86 -59.20
CA ASN A 588 7.08 7.84 -60.29
C ASN A 588 5.95 8.86 -59.99
N ALA A 589 6.36 10.07 -59.69
CA ALA A 589 5.48 11.15 -59.29
C ALA A 589 4.44 11.55 -60.39
N ASP A 590 4.66 11.11 -61.64
CA ASP A 590 3.78 11.38 -62.76
C ASP A 590 2.90 10.18 -63.14
N SER A 591 3.00 9.07 -62.41
CA SER A 591 2.16 7.90 -62.66
C SER A 591 0.75 8.05 -62.10
N ALA A 592 -0.23 7.44 -62.77
CA ALA A 592 -1.64 7.50 -62.38
C ALA A 592 -1.90 6.83 -61.00
N ASP A 593 -1.07 5.89 -60.58
CA ASP A 593 -1.14 5.14 -59.34
C ASP A 593 -0.29 5.73 -58.20
N PHE A 594 0.35 6.89 -58.42
CA PHE A 594 1.22 7.52 -57.42
C PHE A 594 0.52 7.78 -56.08
N GLY A 595 -0.71 8.31 -56.12
CA GLY A 595 -1.51 8.54 -54.94
C GLY A 595 -1.80 7.25 -54.16
N ASP A 596 -2.07 6.15 -54.87
CA ASP A 596 -2.29 4.86 -54.23
C ASP A 596 -1.02 4.33 -53.54
N TRP A 597 0.16 4.51 -54.13
CA TRP A 597 1.45 4.19 -53.50
C TRP A 597 1.69 5.04 -52.24
N CYS A 598 1.41 6.35 -52.30
CA CYS A 598 1.58 7.22 -51.10
C CYS A 598 0.71 6.75 -49.95
N HIS A 599 -0.56 6.46 -50.21
CA HIS A 599 -1.46 5.93 -49.16
C HIS A 599 -1.05 4.54 -48.68
N LEU A 600 -0.53 3.66 -49.56
CA LEU A 600 -0.04 2.34 -49.16
C LEU A 600 1.13 2.45 -48.20
N LEU A 601 2.12 3.30 -48.51
CA LEU A 601 3.29 3.51 -47.67
C LEU A 601 2.92 4.12 -46.28
N PHE A 602 1.98 5.04 -46.28
CA PHE A 602 1.44 5.60 -45.01
C PHE A 602 0.71 4.53 -44.20
N ASP A 603 -0.19 3.78 -44.81
CA ASP A 603 -0.98 2.75 -44.14
C ASP A 603 -0.09 1.61 -43.61
N GLN A 604 0.96 1.22 -44.36
CA GLN A 604 1.96 0.25 -43.90
C GLN A 604 2.76 0.76 -42.69
N ALA A 605 3.20 2.02 -42.74
CA ALA A 605 3.90 2.63 -41.59
C ALA A 605 2.99 2.69 -40.36
N LEU A 606 1.71 3.04 -40.51
CA LEU A 606 0.73 3.04 -39.43
C LEU A 606 0.53 1.65 -38.82
N LEU A 607 0.42 0.61 -39.66
CA LEU A 607 0.31 -0.78 -39.19
C LEU A 607 1.59 -1.27 -38.49
N ALA A 608 2.75 -0.89 -39.00
CA ALA A 608 4.05 -1.23 -38.37
C ALA A 608 4.21 -0.61 -36.96
N GLU A 609 3.58 0.55 -36.72
CA GLU A 609 3.51 1.21 -35.41
C GLU A 609 2.43 0.62 -34.47
N GLY A 610 1.72 -0.45 -34.88
CA GLY A 610 0.60 -1.02 -34.15
C GLY A 610 -0.70 -0.19 -34.26
N GLY A 611 -0.77 0.75 -35.19
CA GLY A 611 -1.97 1.53 -35.46
C GLY A 611 -3.06 0.72 -36.18
N MET A 612 -4.31 1.18 -36.10
CA MET A 612 -5.43 0.61 -36.84
C MET A 612 -5.77 1.51 -38.01
N LEU A 613 -6.07 0.89 -39.15
CA LEU A 613 -6.53 1.61 -40.34
C LEU A 613 -7.98 2.06 -40.13
N ASP A 614 -8.28 3.30 -40.54
CA ASP A 614 -9.66 3.82 -40.53
C ASP A 614 -10.53 3.07 -41.52
N ASP A 615 -9.96 2.68 -42.69
CA ASP A 615 -10.63 1.91 -43.75
C ASP A 615 -9.75 0.75 -44.24
N PRO A 616 -9.77 -0.41 -43.54
CA PRO A 616 -9.04 -1.60 -43.97
C PRO A 616 -9.45 -2.14 -45.36
N ALA A 617 -10.72 -1.93 -45.77
CA ALA A 617 -11.20 -2.41 -47.04
C ALA A 617 -10.55 -1.65 -48.24
N SER A 618 -10.42 -0.33 -48.12
CA SER A 618 -9.71 0.49 -49.12
C SER A 618 -8.22 0.15 -49.20
N PHE A 619 -7.56 -0.15 -48.06
CA PHE A 619 -6.17 -0.63 -48.03
C PHE A 619 -6.01 -1.93 -48.83
N VAL A 620 -6.86 -2.93 -48.59
CA VAL A 620 -6.81 -4.21 -49.30
C VAL A 620 -7.06 -4.02 -50.79
N LYS A 621 -8.09 -3.21 -51.17
CA LYS A 621 -8.40 -2.93 -52.56
C LYS A 621 -7.22 -2.26 -53.28
N ARG A 622 -6.60 -1.26 -52.66
CA ARG A 622 -5.44 -0.53 -53.18
C ARG A 622 -4.24 -1.46 -53.36
N THR A 623 -3.93 -2.25 -52.33
CA THR A 623 -2.84 -3.23 -52.38
C THR A 623 -3.03 -4.21 -53.55
N ASN A 624 -4.23 -4.77 -53.74
CA ASN A 624 -4.52 -5.69 -54.81
C ASN A 624 -4.38 -5.01 -56.19
N ALA A 625 -4.85 -3.77 -56.36
CA ALA A 625 -4.71 -3.03 -57.59
C ALA A 625 -3.25 -2.78 -57.97
N LEU A 626 -2.42 -2.37 -57.00
CA LEU A 626 -1.00 -2.13 -57.20
C LEU A 626 -0.21 -3.42 -57.49
N LEU A 627 -0.56 -4.54 -56.86
CA LEU A 627 0.06 -5.85 -57.16
C LEU A 627 -0.29 -6.32 -58.56
N LEU A 628 -1.54 -6.15 -59.03
CA LEU A 628 -1.98 -6.53 -60.36
C LEU A 628 -1.35 -5.64 -61.46
N SER A 629 -1.18 -4.34 -61.20
CA SER A 629 -0.53 -3.42 -62.17
C SER A 629 0.95 -3.76 -62.39
N ARG A 630 1.61 -4.43 -61.43
CA ARG A 630 2.99 -4.88 -61.54
C ARG A 630 3.14 -6.29 -62.11
N ALA A 631 2.08 -7.08 -62.11
CA ALA A 631 2.08 -8.44 -62.69
C ALA A 631 1.70 -8.46 -64.17
N ALA A 632 1.15 -7.34 -64.71
CA ALA A 632 0.86 -7.12 -66.12
C ALA A 632 2.02 -6.41 -66.83
#